data_f621efadb5ac2101151c427df71f366d
#
_entry.id   f621efadb5ac2101151c427df71f366d
#
_cell.length_a   1.000
_cell.length_b   1.000
_cell.length_c   1.000
_cell.angle_alpha   90.00
_cell.angle_beta   90.00
_cell.angle_gamma   90.00
#
_symmetry.space_group_name_H-M   'P 1'
#
loop_
_entity.id
_entity.type
_entity.pdbx_description
1 polymer ?
#
loop_
_entity_poly.entity_id
_entity_poly.type
_entity_poly.pdbx_seq_one_letter_code
_entity_poly.pdbx_strand_id
1 'polypeptide(L)'
;VSLFFPLSKDPCNKAMDTWRETVRDSNKMIKLYDEEYSRSMLLSDSSKQWLLKLKELSEKIIVVHFPRSIEQSKSDVLVNWLENMELELSKLDIEIISIGESLDGTYYRDGAHVNRKGRELRMRQLNLLIESSL
;
A
#
# COMPACT_ATOMS: atom_id res chain seq x y z
N VAL A 1 21.75 -7.03 -5.62
CA VAL A 1 21.38 -7.35 -7.01
C VAL A 1 20.38 -6.31 -7.46
N SER A 2 20.86 -5.36 -8.26
CA SER A 2 19.99 -4.36 -8.87
C SER A 2 19.37 -4.99 -10.12
N LEU A 3 18.09 -5.33 -10.02
CA LEU A 3 17.31 -5.75 -11.19
C LEU A 3 17.00 -4.51 -12.05
N PHE A 4 17.84 -4.26 -13.03
CA PHE A 4 17.56 -3.30 -14.09
C PHE A 4 16.55 -3.93 -15.07
N PHE A 5 15.29 -3.51 -14.98
CA PHE A 5 14.36 -3.71 -16.08
C PHE A 5 14.59 -2.61 -17.11
N PRO A 6 14.82 -2.96 -18.40
CA PRO A 6 15.00 -1.95 -19.43
C PRO A 6 13.73 -1.09 -19.55
N LEU A 7 13.89 0.21 -19.39
CA LEU A 7 12.84 1.23 -19.50
C LEU A 7 12.32 1.45 -20.94
N SER A 8 12.58 0.50 -21.84
CA SER A 8 12.16 0.60 -23.23
C SER A 8 10.67 0.25 -23.35
N LYS A 9 9.89 1.26 -23.68
CA LYS A 9 8.44 1.22 -23.89
C LYS A 9 7.66 0.97 -22.60
N ASP A 10 7.72 1.96 -21.75
CA ASP A 10 7.03 1.98 -20.48
C ASP A 10 5.50 1.83 -20.70
N PRO A 11 4.90 0.66 -20.39
CA PRO A 11 3.45 0.50 -20.41
C PRO A 11 2.78 1.47 -19.41
N CYS A 12 3.58 2.08 -18.54
CA CYS A 12 3.16 3.10 -17.59
C CYS A 12 2.73 4.42 -18.27
N ASN A 13 3.24 4.76 -19.45
CA ASN A 13 2.78 5.97 -20.16
C ASN A 13 1.35 5.84 -20.67
N LYS A 14 0.98 4.66 -21.15
CA LYS A 14 -0.41 4.36 -21.53
C LYS A 14 -1.33 4.28 -20.32
N ALA A 15 -0.85 3.72 -19.20
CA ALA A 15 -1.57 3.68 -17.95
C ALA A 15 -1.74 5.07 -17.34
N MET A 16 -0.77 5.99 -17.51
CA MET A 16 -0.89 7.37 -17.05
C MET A 16 -1.95 8.17 -17.82
N ASP A 17 -2.09 7.96 -19.11
CA ASP A 17 -3.13 8.65 -19.90
C ASP A 17 -4.52 8.10 -19.55
N THR A 18 -4.66 6.78 -19.40
CA THR A 18 -5.90 6.14 -18.91
C THR A 18 -6.20 6.57 -17.47
N TRP A 19 -5.18 6.77 -16.64
CA TRP A 19 -5.35 7.23 -15.27
C TRP A 19 -5.80 8.70 -15.21
N ARG A 20 -5.26 9.59 -16.05
CA ARG A 20 -5.72 10.98 -16.15
C ARG A 20 -7.21 11.06 -16.54
N GLU A 21 -7.68 10.14 -17.36
CA GLU A 21 -9.10 10.00 -17.68
C GLU A 21 -9.91 9.41 -16.52
N THR A 22 -9.34 8.47 -15.77
CA THR A 22 -10.00 7.77 -14.65
C THR A 22 -10.03 8.61 -13.38
N VAL A 23 -9.02 9.44 -13.13
CA VAL A 23 -8.99 10.40 -12.00
C VAL A 23 -10.00 11.53 -12.19
N ARG A 24 -10.43 11.80 -13.41
CA ARG A 24 -11.59 12.66 -13.63
C ARG A 24 -12.88 12.07 -13.04
N ASP A 25 -12.89 10.75 -12.79
CA ASP A 25 -13.98 10.07 -12.11
C ASP A 25 -13.46 9.41 -10.81
N SER A 26 -13.01 10.26 -9.87
CA SER A 26 -12.50 9.83 -8.57
C SER A 26 -13.50 8.96 -7.80
N ASN A 27 -14.80 9.20 -7.96
CA ASN A 27 -15.85 8.42 -7.31
C ASN A 27 -15.93 6.98 -7.85
N LYS A 28 -15.66 6.78 -9.14
CA LYS A 28 -15.63 5.44 -9.74
C LYS A 28 -14.46 4.61 -9.23
N MET A 29 -13.30 5.24 -9.09
CA MET A 29 -12.11 4.58 -8.53
C MET A 29 -12.31 4.21 -7.07
N ILE A 30 -12.84 5.11 -6.25
CA ILE A 30 -13.14 4.84 -4.84
C ILE A 30 -14.07 3.61 -4.74
N LYS A 31 -15.12 3.53 -5.54
CA LYS A 31 -16.03 2.37 -5.54
C LYS A 31 -15.34 1.06 -5.88
N LEU A 32 -14.47 1.04 -6.89
CA LEU A 32 -13.74 -0.17 -7.27
C LEU A 32 -12.84 -0.68 -6.13
N TYR A 33 -12.14 0.23 -5.47
CA TYR A 33 -11.29 -0.13 -4.34
C TYR A 33 -12.11 -0.51 -3.11
N ASP A 34 -13.24 0.15 -2.85
CA ASP A 34 -14.13 -0.22 -1.77
C ASP A 34 -14.69 -1.63 -1.95
N GLU A 35 -15.05 -2.02 -3.17
CA GLU A 35 -15.46 -3.38 -3.48
C GLU A 35 -14.34 -4.40 -3.24
N GLU A 36 -13.10 -4.06 -3.61
CA GLU A 36 -11.94 -4.92 -3.39
C GLU A 36 -11.64 -5.09 -1.90
N TYR A 37 -11.58 -4.00 -1.15
CA TYR A 37 -11.34 -4.04 0.30
C TYR A 37 -12.45 -4.75 1.06
N SER A 38 -13.70 -4.61 0.64
CA SER A 38 -14.83 -5.31 1.25
C SER A 38 -14.74 -6.83 1.11
N ARG A 39 -14.06 -7.32 0.07
CA ARG A 39 -13.86 -8.77 -0.15
C ARG A 39 -12.74 -9.36 0.69
N SER A 40 -11.83 -8.54 1.20
CA SER A 40 -10.61 -8.98 1.90
C SER A 40 -10.45 -8.35 3.29
N MET A 41 -11.57 -8.28 4.05
CA MET A 41 -11.60 -7.67 5.39
C MET A 41 -10.79 -8.42 6.45
N LEU A 42 -10.47 -9.69 6.21
CA LEU A 42 -9.71 -10.52 7.13
C LEU A 42 -8.45 -11.06 6.44
N LEU A 43 -7.41 -11.31 7.22
CA LEU A 43 -6.25 -12.05 6.75
C LEU A 43 -6.67 -13.47 6.37
N SER A 44 -6.28 -13.92 5.18
CA SER A 44 -6.46 -15.30 4.76
C SER A 44 -5.63 -16.24 5.63
N ASP A 45 -6.06 -17.51 5.74
CA ASP A 45 -5.31 -18.52 6.48
C ASP A 45 -3.90 -18.72 5.92
N SER A 46 -3.74 -18.66 4.60
CA SER A 46 -2.42 -18.74 3.97
C SER A 46 -1.53 -17.55 4.33
N SER A 47 -2.06 -16.36 4.40
CA SER A 47 -1.31 -15.17 4.84
C SER A 47 -0.88 -15.28 6.29
N LYS A 48 -1.76 -15.75 7.17
CA LYS A 48 -1.44 -16.01 8.58
C LYS A 48 -0.31 -17.03 8.73
N GLN A 49 -0.38 -18.14 7.99
CA GLN A 49 0.67 -19.17 8.01
C GLN A 49 2.02 -18.63 7.53
N TRP A 50 2.02 -17.81 6.46
CA TRP A 50 3.23 -17.18 5.98
C TRP A 50 3.84 -16.22 7.00
N LEU A 51 3.04 -15.38 7.63
CA LEU A 51 3.49 -14.45 8.67
C LEU A 51 4.07 -15.19 9.88
N LEU A 52 3.41 -16.26 10.33
CA LEU A 52 3.91 -17.09 11.43
C LEU A 52 5.23 -17.76 11.09
N LYS A 53 5.38 -18.25 9.85
CA LYS A 53 6.63 -18.83 9.39
C LYS A 53 7.76 -17.81 9.30
N LEU A 54 7.49 -16.60 8.81
CA LEU A 54 8.45 -15.52 8.83
C LEU A 54 8.86 -15.13 10.25
N LYS A 55 7.92 -15.17 11.19
CA LYS A 55 8.17 -14.89 12.59
C LYS A 55 9.12 -15.90 13.25
N GLU A 56 9.03 -17.18 12.85
CA GLU A 56 9.98 -18.21 13.28
C GLU A 56 11.41 -17.98 12.78
N LEU A 57 11.54 -17.32 11.61
CA LEU A 57 12.83 -17.07 10.95
C LEU A 57 13.44 -15.71 11.33
N SER A 58 12.71 -14.87 12.04
CA SER A 58 13.08 -13.47 12.29
C SER A 58 12.83 -13.09 13.75
N GLU A 59 13.70 -12.28 14.31
CA GLU A 59 13.52 -11.77 15.67
C GLU A 59 12.34 -10.81 15.80
N LYS A 60 12.10 -10.04 14.73
CA LYS A 60 11.01 -9.07 14.67
C LYS A 60 10.46 -8.93 13.27
N ILE A 61 9.13 -8.86 13.16
CA ILE A 61 8.42 -8.53 11.93
C ILE A 61 7.64 -7.24 12.15
N ILE A 62 7.76 -6.34 11.20
CA ILE A 62 6.97 -5.12 11.12
C ILE A 62 6.27 -5.09 9.78
N VAL A 63 4.96 -4.97 9.79
CA VAL A 63 4.18 -4.71 8.60
C VAL A 63 4.10 -3.20 8.37
N VAL A 64 4.51 -2.77 7.20
CA VAL A 64 4.49 -1.36 6.83
C VAL A 64 3.30 -1.08 5.94
N HIS A 65 2.49 -0.12 6.34
CA HIS A 65 1.41 0.43 5.55
C HIS A 65 1.81 1.81 5.01
N PHE A 66 1.74 1.99 3.70
CA PHE A 66 1.81 3.29 3.07
C PHE A 66 0.40 3.84 2.84
N PRO A 67 0.05 4.98 3.45
CA PRO A 67 -1.27 5.57 3.24
C PRO A 67 -1.59 5.77 1.77
N ARG A 68 -2.83 5.56 1.41
CA ARG A 68 -3.37 5.74 0.06
C ARG A 68 -3.45 7.22 -0.31
N SER A 69 -3.93 7.52 -1.52
CA SER A 69 -4.18 8.90 -1.92
C SER A 69 -5.16 9.60 -0.99
N ILE A 70 -5.12 10.92 -0.96
CA ILE A 70 -6.04 11.73 -0.13
C ILE A 70 -7.50 11.37 -0.42
N GLU A 71 -7.82 11.13 -1.69
CA GLU A 71 -9.18 10.77 -2.12
C GLU A 71 -9.59 9.41 -1.56
N GLN A 72 -8.71 8.41 -1.63
CA GLN A 72 -8.99 7.06 -1.12
C GLN A 72 -9.01 6.99 0.40
N SER A 73 -8.20 7.78 1.09
CA SER A 73 -8.16 7.78 2.56
C SER A 73 -9.44 8.32 3.21
N LYS A 74 -10.35 8.90 2.42
CA LYS A 74 -11.69 9.31 2.88
C LYS A 74 -12.71 8.16 2.87
N SER A 75 -12.33 6.99 2.34
CA SER A 75 -13.22 5.84 2.30
C SER A 75 -13.36 5.20 3.68
N ASP A 76 -14.57 5.11 4.19
CA ASP A 76 -14.88 4.39 5.43
C ASP A 76 -14.53 2.90 5.32
N VAL A 77 -14.66 2.32 4.12
CA VAL A 77 -14.30 0.92 3.86
C VAL A 77 -12.80 0.71 4.06
N LEU A 78 -11.97 1.62 3.56
CA LEU A 78 -10.52 1.56 3.76
C LEU A 78 -10.14 1.72 5.23
N VAL A 79 -10.77 2.64 5.94
CA VAL A 79 -10.53 2.84 7.38
C VAL A 79 -10.85 1.57 8.15
N ASN A 80 -12.03 1.00 7.95
CA ASN A 80 -12.45 -0.25 8.57
C ASN A 80 -11.52 -1.42 8.21
N TRP A 81 -11.06 -1.48 6.97
CA TRP A 81 -10.12 -2.50 6.53
C TRP A 81 -8.79 -2.39 7.29
N LEU A 82 -8.25 -1.18 7.45
CA LEU A 82 -7.01 -0.95 8.20
C LEU A 82 -7.15 -1.33 9.67
N GLU A 83 -8.24 -0.96 10.31
CA GLU A 83 -8.55 -1.32 11.70
C GLU A 83 -8.63 -2.85 11.88
N ASN A 84 -9.29 -3.53 10.95
CA ASN A 84 -9.36 -4.99 10.96
C ASN A 84 -7.99 -5.65 10.74
N MET A 85 -7.16 -5.12 9.84
CA MET A 85 -5.80 -5.64 9.63
C MET A 85 -4.93 -5.43 10.86
N GLU A 86 -5.00 -4.27 11.49
CA GLU A 86 -4.30 -4.00 12.74
C GLU A 86 -4.70 -5.00 13.83
N LEU A 87 -5.99 -5.26 13.98
CA LEU A 87 -6.50 -6.23 14.96
C LEU A 87 -6.05 -7.67 14.63
N GLU A 88 -6.15 -8.10 13.37
CA GLU A 88 -5.73 -9.43 12.93
C GLU A 88 -4.22 -9.65 13.11
N LEU A 89 -3.40 -8.65 12.80
CA LEU A 89 -1.96 -8.71 13.00
C LEU A 89 -1.58 -8.69 14.48
N SER A 90 -2.28 -7.94 15.30
CA SER A 90 -2.05 -7.90 16.75
C SER A 90 -2.29 -9.25 17.42
N LYS A 91 -3.26 -10.04 16.92
CA LYS A 91 -3.48 -11.42 17.39
C LYS A 91 -2.30 -12.35 17.10
N LEU A 92 -1.48 -12.03 16.11
CA LEU A 92 -0.26 -12.75 15.77
C LEU A 92 0.98 -12.11 16.43
N ASP A 93 0.80 -11.12 17.28
CA ASP A 93 1.89 -10.33 17.87
C ASP A 93 2.80 -9.71 16.79
N ILE A 94 2.19 -9.14 15.77
CA ILE A 94 2.83 -8.44 14.67
C ILE A 94 2.33 -7.00 14.66
N GLU A 95 3.28 -6.06 14.64
CA GLU A 95 2.99 -4.63 14.58
C GLU A 95 2.78 -4.17 13.14
N ILE A 96 1.77 -3.33 12.92
CA ILE A 96 1.60 -2.56 11.68
C ILE A 96 1.93 -1.10 11.94
N ILE A 97 2.75 -0.52 11.07
CA ILE A 97 3.16 0.88 11.15
C ILE A 97 2.76 1.57 9.86
N SER A 98 2.01 2.66 9.97
CA SER A 98 1.74 3.56 8.85
C SER A 98 2.87 4.57 8.70
N ILE A 99 3.44 4.67 7.50
CA ILE A 99 4.56 5.56 7.21
C ILE A 99 4.12 6.69 6.29
N GLY A 100 4.35 7.91 6.77
CA GLY A 100 4.01 9.13 6.04
C GLY A 100 2.52 9.42 6.03
N GLU A 101 2.15 10.40 5.24
CA GLU A 101 0.78 10.88 5.09
C GLU A 101 0.19 10.45 3.75
N SER A 102 -1.12 10.59 3.61
CA SER A 102 -1.79 10.47 2.33
C SER A 102 -1.29 11.54 1.37
N LEU A 103 -0.98 11.12 0.15
CA LEU A 103 -0.45 12.00 -0.89
C LEU A 103 -1.53 12.34 -1.91
N ASP A 104 -1.39 13.49 -2.55
CA ASP A 104 -2.27 13.87 -3.66
C ASP A 104 -2.05 13.00 -4.91
N GLY A 105 -2.98 13.07 -5.87
CA GLY A 105 -2.97 12.22 -7.05
C GLY A 105 -1.72 12.36 -7.94
N THR A 106 -0.92 13.43 -7.79
CA THR A 106 0.30 13.62 -8.59
C THR A 106 1.41 12.64 -8.25
N TYR A 107 1.31 11.95 -7.11
CA TYR A 107 2.24 10.91 -6.66
C TYR A 107 1.83 9.49 -7.08
N TYR A 108 0.69 9.33 -7.74
CA TYR A 108 0.14 8.03 -8.10
C TYR A 108 0.03 7.87 -9.62
N ARG A 109 -0.03 6.60 -10.05
CA ARG A 109 -0.34 6.23 -11.45
C ARG A 109 -1.84 6.08 -11.63
N ASP A 110 -2.52 5.48 -10.66
CA ASP A 110 -3.91 5.01 -10.72
C ASP A 110 -4.62 5.11 -9.37
N GLY A 111 -4.33 6.09 -8.56
CA GLY A 111 -4.92 6.28 -7.24
C GLY A 111 -4.44 5.31 -6.15
N ALA A 112 -3.92 4.13 -6.50
CA ALA A 112 -3.40 3.14 -5.55
C ALA A 112 -1.89 2.92 -5.67
N HIS A 113 -1.39 2.84 -6.89
CA HIS A 113 0.01 2.58 -7.16
C HIS A 113 0.78 3.89 -7.34
N VAL A 114 1.80 4.07 -6.54
CA VAL A 114 2.65 5.26 -6.64
C VAL A 114 3.41 5.29 -7.97
N ASN A 115 3.56 6.49 -8.52
CA ASN A 115 4.45 6.74 -9.65
C ASN A 115 5.92 6.86 -9.17
N ARG A 116 6.83 7.24 -10.08
CA ARG A 116 8.25 7.39 -9.72
C ARG A 116 8.47 8.36 -8.55
N LYS A 117 7.83 9.53 -8.60
CA LYS A 117 7.94 10.57 -7.55
C LYS A 117 7.44 10.05 -6.20
N GLY A 118 6.28 9.38 -6.18
CA GLY A 118 5.71 8.77 -4.99
C GLY A 118 6.59 7.65 -4.43
N ARG A 119 7.13 6.79 -5.31
CA ARG A 119 8.04 5.73 -4.92
C ARG A 119 9.32 6.26 -4.26
N GLU A 120 9.94 7.28 -4.84
CA GLU A 120 11.15 7.89 -4.29
C GLU A 120 10.90 8.48 -2.89
N LEU A 121 9.74 9.12 -2.69
CA LEU A 121 9.35 9.64 -1.39
C LEU A 121 9.12 8.50 -0.38
N ARG A 122 8.34 7.47 -0.75
CA ARG A 122 8.03 6.34 0.14
C ARG A 122 9.28 5.55 0.51
N MET A 123 10.21 5.37 -0.41
CA MET A 123 11.49 4.70 -0.12
C MET A 123 12.34 5.49 0.87
N ARG A 124 12.38 6.81 0.79
CA ARG A 124 13.06 7.64 1.79
C ARG A 124 12.43 7.50 3.17
N GLN A 125 11.10 7.50 3.24
CA GLN A 125 10.36 7.31 4.49
C GLN A 125 10.63 5.93 5.10
N LEU A 126 10.65 4.89 4.27
CA LEU A 126 10.99 3.52 4.70
C LEU A 126 12.42 3.42 5.22
N ASN A 127 13.38 4.01 4.54
CA ASN A 127 14.78 4.02 4.97
C ASN A 127 14.95 4.69 6.33
N LEU A 128 14.27 5.81 6.58
CA LEU A 128 14.29 6.48 7.88
C LEU A 128 13.71 5.60 8.98
N LEU A 129 12.65 4.84 8.71
CA LEU A 129 12.10 3.88 9.66
C LEU A 129 13.11 2.77 9.99
N ILE A 130 13.74 2.19 8.96
CA ILE A 130 14.72 1.11 9.12
C ILE A 130 15.93 1.62 9.94
N GLU A 131 16.45 2.80 9.64
CA GLU A 131 17.55 3.41 10.38
C GLU A 131 17.20 3.66 11.85
N SER A 132 15.99 4.11 12.14
CA SER A 132 15.51 4.34 13.51
C SER A 132 15.21 3.06 14.29
N SER A 133 15.06 1.93 13.62
CA SER A 133 14.74 0.63 14.22
C SER A 133 15.99 -0.23 14.50
N LEU A 134 17.11 0.17 13.96
CA LEU A 134 18.41 -0.45 14.22
C LEU A 134 19.13 0.27 15.36
#